data_ecdc32b8a3c779ed0d3ad7bae0086853
#
_entry.id   ecdc32b8a3c779ed0d3ad7bae0086853
#
_cell.length_a   1.000
_cell.length_b   1.000
_cell.length_c   1.000
_cell.angle_alpha   90.00
_cell.angle_beta   90.00
_cell.angle_gamma   90.00
#
_symmetry.space_group_name_H-M   'P 1'
#
loop_
_entity.id
_entity.type
_entity.pdbx_description
1 polymer ?
#
loop_
_entity_poly.entity_id
_entity_poly.type
_entity_poly.pdbx_seq_one_letter_code
_entity_poly.pdbx_strand_id
1 'polypeptide(L)'
;MRMHLSTLLVLTALMVGSFAQQIREGAKMEVKPDSIWFSEVGNLSTWQKLKKAGNSAEFESYQTKELGARHAWQFTKPLTVKIISFEPQKNQAKVQLLTPGRYLGSTWWIDGNAFSK
;
A
#
# COMPACT_ATOMS: atom_id res chain seq x y z
N MET A 1 8.66 9.41 41.27
CA MET A 1 7.27 9.08 40.95
C MET A 1 6.80 9.61 39.63
N ARG A 2 6.97 10.87 39.38
CA ARG A 2 6.52 11.45 38.11
C ARG A 2 7.22 10.84 36.92
N MET A 3 8.47 10.46 37.09
CA MET A 3 9.23 9.85 36.02
C MET A 3 8.70 8.46 35.63
N HIS A 4 8.09 7.77 36.58
CA HIS A 4 7.52 6.46 36.29
C HIS A 4 6.35 6.54 35.33
N LEU A 5 5.53 7.57 35.47
CA LEU A 5 4.38 7.74 34.58
C LEU A 5 4.84 7.99 33.14
N SER A 6 5.85 8.83 32.97
CA SER A 6 6.39 9.09 31.64
C SER A 6 6.95 7.83 30.99
N THR A 7 7.65 7.03 31.80
CA THR A 7 8.21 5.77 31.32
C THR A 7 7.12 4.82 30.88
N LEU A 8 6.05 4.72 31.63
CA LEU A 8 4.92 3.86 31.26
C LEU A 8 4.29 4.28 29.96
N LEU A 9 4.12 5.59 29.75
CA LEU A 9 3.55 6.08 28.50
C LEU A 9 4.43 5.73 27.31
N VAL A 10 5.72 5.86 27.45
CA VAL A 10 6.66 5.51 26.39
C VAL A 10 6.58 4.03 26.08
N LEU A 11 6.53 3.18 27.09
CA LEU A 11 6.42 1.73 26.87
C LEU A 11 5.13 1.38 26.14
N THR A 12 4.03 2.01 26.50
CA THR A 12 2.74 1.77 25.85
C THR A 12 2.83 2.12 24.36
N ALA A 13 3.42 3.25 24.03
CA ALA A 13 3.59 3.66 22.65
C ALA A 13 4.45 2.68 21.87
N LEU A 14 5.53 2.18 22.48
CA LEU A 14 6.38 1.20 21.84
C LEU A 14 5.65 -0.11 21.58
N MET A 15 4.83 -0.56 22.51
CA MET A 15 4.08 -1.78 22.33
C MET A 15 3.10 -1.67 21.17
N VAL A 16 2.40 -0.56 21.07
CA VAL A 16 1.49 -0.32 19.95
C VAL A 16 2.26 -0.32 18.62
N GLY A 17 3.40 0.36 18.58
CA GLY A 17 4.23 0.41 17.38
C GLY A 17 4.78 -0.94 16.98
N SER A 18 5.08 -1.83 17.95
CA SER A 18 5.65 -3.13 17.63
C SER A 18 4.65 -4.10 17.01
N PHE A 19 3.35 -3.92 17.23
CA PHE A 19 2.33 -4.78 16.66
C PHE A 19 1.91 -4.36 15.26
N ALA A 20 2.03 -3.08 14.95
CA ALA A 20 1.65 -2.58 13.63
C ALA A 20 2.81 -2.78 12.67
N GLN A 21 2.52 -3.47 11.58
CA GLN A 21 3.49 -3.55 10.49
C GLN A 21 3.57 -2.18 9.84
N GLN A 22 4.73 -1.56 9.94
CA GLN A 22 4.89 -0.20 9.48
C GLN A 22 5.39 -0.15 8.05
N ILE A 23 4.67 0.62 7.25
CA ILE A 23 5.08 0.93 5.88
C ILE A 23 6.01 2.12 5.96
N ARG A 24 7.27 1.94 5.57
CA ARG A 24 8.26 3.02 5.63
C ARG A 24 9.29 2.88 4.52
N GLU A 25 9.92 3.98 4.18
CA GLU A 25 10.92 4.01 3.11
C GLU A 25 12.04 3.02 3.37
N GLY A 26 12.44 2.36 2.31
CA GLY A 26 13.53 1.40 2.34
C GLY A 26 13.13 0.01 2.82
N ALA A 27 11.96 -0.15 3.40
CA ALA A 27 11.51 -1.44 3.89
C ALA A 27 11.15 -2.37 2.73
N LYS A 28 11.43 -3.65 2.90
CA LYS A 28 10.96 -4.70 1.99
C LYS A 28 9.68 -5.26 2.56
N MET A 29 8.65 -5.36 1.73
CA MET A 29 7.35 -5.84 2.17
C MET A 29 6.72 -6.71 1.11
N GLU A 30 5.86 -7.62 1.55
CA GLU A 30 5.10 -8.46 0.65
C GLU A 30 3.75 -7.83 0.36
N VAL A 31 3.35 -7.88 -0.90
CA VAL A 31 2.06 -7.39 -1.36
C VAL A 31 1.15 -8.58 -1.61
N LYS A 32 -0.09 -8.49 -1.17
CA LYS A 32 -1.07 -9.56 -1.30
C LYS A 32 -1.34 -9.89 -2.76
N PRO A 33 -1.68 -11.16 -3.05
CA PRO A 33 -2.11 -11.52 -4.39
C PRO A 33 -3.38 -10.77 -4.79
N ASP A 34 -3.58 -10.63 -6.09
CA ASP A 34 -4.75 -9.97 -6.69
C ASP A 34 -4.89 -8.49 -6.39
N SER A 35 -3.84 -7.87 -5.84
CA SER A 35 -3.83 -6.43 -5.62
C SER A 35 -3.68 -5.66 -6.93
N ILE A 36 -4.18 -4.44 -6.93
CA ILE A 36 -4.14 -3.55 -8.11
C ILE A 36 -2.99 -2.56 -7.94
N TRP A 37 -2.16 -2.46 -8.94
CA TRP A 37 -0.96 -1.61 -8.95
C TRP A 37 -1.13 -0.57 -10.04
N PHE A 38 -0.91 0.70 -9.73
CA PHE A 38 -1.15 1.81 -10.65
C PHE A 38 0.14 2.43 -11.12
N SER A 39 0.19 2.82 -12.40
CA SER A 39 1.33 3.54 -12.96
C SER A 39 1.40 4.97 -12.45
N GLU A 40 0.24 5.58 -12.22
CA GLU A 40 0.11 6.97 -11.83
C GLU A 40 -0.64 7.11 -10.52
N VAL A 41 -0.13 7.99 -9.64
CA VAL A 41 -0.76 8.17 -8.33
C VAL A 41 -2.17 8.75 -8.43
N GLY A 42 -2.42 9.57 -9.45
CA GLY A 42 -3.75 10.14 -9.64
C GLY A 42 -4.82 9.08 -9.85
N ASN A 43 -4.47 8.01 -10.56
CA ASN A 43 -5.43 6.92 -10.81
C ASN A 43 -5.67 6.11 -9.55
N LEU A 44 -4.63 5.91 -8.74
CA LEU A 44 -4.81 5.29 -7.43
C LEU A 44 -5.73 6.13 -6.55
N SER A 45 -5.54 7.44 -6.55
CA SER A 45 -6.38 8.34 -5.75
C SER A 45 -7.86 8.24 -6.15
N THR A 46 -8.14 8.21 -7.44
CA THR A 46 -9.51 8.05 -7.94
C THR A 46 -10.09 6.69 -7.53
N TRP A 47 -9.29 5.64 -7.68
CA TRP A 47 -9.70 4.29 -7.29
C TRP A 47 -10.04 4.22 -5.80
N GLN A 48 -9.21 4.81 -4.95
CA GLN A 48 -9.45 4.85 -3.50
C GLN A 48 -10.72 5.63 -3.16
N LYS A 49 -10.92 6.76 -3.84
CA LYS A 49 -12.10 7.60 -3.62
C LYS A 49 -13.39 6.87 -3.97
N LEU A 50 -13.41 6.18 -5.10
CA LEU A 50 -14.58 5.42 -5.52
C LEU A 50 -14.85 4.24 -4.58
N LYS A 51 -13.80 3.57 -4.14
CA LYS A 51 -13.93 2.46 -3.18
C LYS A 51 -14.54 2.95 -1.87
N LYS A 52 -14.07 4.08 -1.38
CA LYS A 52 -14.56 4.66 -0.13
C LYS A 52 -16.00 5.14 -0.24
N ALA A 53 -16.41 5.61 -1.42
CA ALA A 53 -17.77 6.10 -1.64
C ALA A 53 -18.80 4.98 -1.57
N GLY A 54 -18.40 3.72 -1.73
CA GLY A 54 -19.30 2.59 -1.57
C GLY A 54 -20.16 2.24 -2.75
N ASN A 55 -19.97 2.90 -3.89
CA ASN A 55 -20.71 2.56 -5.11
C ASN A 55 -19.93 1.47 -5.86
N SER A 56 -20.33 0.22 -5.63
CA SER A 56 -19.62 -0.94 -6.18
C SER A 56 -19.60 -0.94 -7.71
N ALA A 57 -20.69 -0.58 -8.35
CA ALA A 57 -20.77 -0.60 -9.82
C ALA A 57 -19.81 0.40 -10.43
N GLU A 58 -19.77 1.61 -9.90
CA GLU A 58 -18.88 2.65 -10.39
C GLU A 58 -17.42 2.31 -10.14
N PHE A 59 -17.13 1.78 -8.94
CA PHE A 59 -15.79 1.35 -8.58
C PHE A 59 -15.28 0.26 -9.52
N GLU A 60 -16.09 -0.78 -9.74
CA GLU A 60 -15.69 -1.89 -10.61
C GLU A 60 -15.53 -1.45 -12.06
N SER A 61 -16.40 -0.56 -12.52
CA SER A 61 -16.31 -0.02 -13.87
C SER A 61 -15.00 0.74 -14.07
N TYR A 62 -14.63 1.57 -13.11
CA TYR A 62 -13.38 2.31 -13.16
C TYR A 62 -12.19 1.36 -13.16
N GLN A 63 -12.20 0.38 -12.26
CA GLN A 63 -11.11 -0.58 -12.15
C GLN A 63 -10.92 -1.36 -13.45
N THR A 64 -12.00 -1.84 -14.03
CA THR A 64 -11.96 -2.57 -15.30
C THR A 64 -11.41 -1.71 -16.41
N LYS A 65 -11.81 -0.45 -16.46
CA LYS A 65 -11.34 0.49 -17.46
C LYS A 65 -9.83 0.72 -17.33
N GLU A 66 -9.36 0.93 -16.12
CA GLU A 66 -7.94 1.18 -15.87
C GLU A 66 -7.07 -0.03 -16.19
N LEU A 67 -7.55 -1.21 -15.86
CA LEU A 67 -6.85 -2.45 -16.22
C LEU A 67 -6.81 -2.64 -17.74
N GLY A 68 -7.92 -2.39 -18.41
CA GLY A 68 -8.00 -2.52 -19.86
C GLY A 68 -7.12 -1.53 -20.60
N ALA A 69 -7.02 -0.30 -20.08
CA ALA A 69 -6.18 0.74 -20.68
C ALA A 69 -4.71 0.60 -20.30
N ARG A 70 -4.38 -0.34 -19.44
CA ARG A 70 -3.03 -0.57 -18.92
C ARG A 70 -2.47 0.60 -18.11
N HIS A 71 -3.36 1.32 -17.44
CA HIS A 71 -2.98 2.30 -16.42
C HIS A 71 -2.81 1.61 -15.06
N ALA A 72 -3.31 0.39 -14.93
CA ALA A 72 -3.21 -0.41 -13.74
C ALA A 72 -2.98 -1.86 -14.14
N TRP A 73 -2.40 -2.62 -13.21
CA TRP A 73 -2.11 -4.03 -13.38
C TRP A 73 -2.58 -4.80 -12.16
N GLN A 74 -3.02 -6.02 -12.38
CA GLN A 74 -3.38 -6.91 -11.29
C GLN A 74 -2.41 -8.09 -11.30
N PHE A 75 -1.64 -8.19 -10.23
CA PHE A 75 -0.70 -9.30 -10.08
C PHE A 75 -1.35 -10.37 -9.23
N THR A 76 -1.43 -11.57 -9.76
CA THR A 76 -2.16 -12.67 -9.12
C THR A 76 -1.38 -13.40 -8.06
N LYS A 77 -0.07 -13.14 -7.98
CA LYS A 77 0.82 -13.79 -7.00
C LYS A 77 1.23 -12.79 -5.93
N PRO A 78 1.58 -13.26 -4.73
CA PRO A 78 2.20 -12.38 -3.76
C PRO A 78 3.57 -11.96 -4.28
N LEU A 79 3.88 -10.68 -4.17
CA LEU A 79 5.13 -10.13 -4.69
C LEU A 79 5.84 -9.35 -3.59
N THR A 80 7.16 -9.29 -3.68
CA THR A 80 7.97 -8.52 -2.75
C THR A 80 8.38 -7.21 -3.38
N VAL A 81 8.25 -6.14 -2.61
CA VAL A 81 8.59 -4.80 -3.06
C VAL A 81 9.49 -4.09 -2.05
N LYS A 82 10.16 -3.06 -2.53
CA LYS A 82 10.84 -2.09 -1.70
C LYS A 82 9.98 -0.84 -1.65
N ILE A 83 9.76 -0.31 -0.46
CA ILE A 83 9.00 0.93 -0.30
C ILE A 83 9.89 2.10 -0.69
N ILE A 84 9.51 2.84 -1.73
CA ILE A 84 10.21 4.05 -2.14
C ILE A 84 9.72 5.23 -1.31
N SER A 85 8.41 5.37 -1.18
CA SER A 85 7.81 6.40 -0.36
C SER A 85 6.43 5.95 0.12
N PHE A 86 5.97 6.52 1.21
CA PHE A 86 4.65 6.22 1.75
C PHE A 86 4.03 7.49 2.31
N GLU A 87 2.78 7.75 1.90
CA GLU A 87 1.99 8.87 2.39
C GLU A 87 0.90 8.31 3.30
N PRO A 88 1.09 8.36 4.63
CA PRO A 88 0.14 7.71 5.54
C PRO A 88 -1.26 8.33 5.51
N GLN A 89 -1.36 9.63 5.31
CA GLN A 89 -2.67 10.29 5.30
C GLN A 89 -3.52 9.86 4.11
N LYS A 90 -2.89 9.54 3.01
CA LYS A 90 -3.56 9.07 1.80
C LYS A 90 -3.53 7.57 1.66
N ASN A 91 -2.79 6.90 2.53
CA ASN A 91 -2.59 5.45 2.47
C ASN A 91 -2.11 5.01 1.08
N GLN A 92 -1.11 5.71 0.56
CA GLN A 92 -0.54 5.47 -0.76
C GLN A 92 0.95 5.19 -0.65
N ALA A 93 1.41 4.14 -1.30
CA ALA A 93 2.82 3.79 -1.32
C ALA A 93 3.34 3.73 -2.74
N LYS A 94 4.52 4.33 -2.96
CA LYS A 94 5.26 4.10 -4.18
C LYS A 94 6.25 2.97 -3.91
N VAL A 95 6.23 1.95 -4.76
CA VAL A 95 6.99 0.74 -4.54
C VAL A 95 7.81 0.36 -5.77
N GLN A 96 8.90 -0.37 -5.54
CA GLN A 96 9.70 -0.95 -6.60
C GLN A 96 9.62 -2.47 -6.48
N LEU A 97 9.30 -3.13 -7.58
CA LEU A 97 9.16 -4.58 -7.59
C LEU A 97 10.53 -5.24 -7.48
N LEU A 98 10.67 -6.11 -6.47
CA LEU A 98 11.91 -6.87 -6.23
C LEU A 98 11.82 -8.33 -6.63
N THR A 99 10.62 -8.86 -6.81
CA THR A 99 10.44 -10.25 -7.22
C THR A 99 11.00 -10.44 -8.64
N PRO A 100 11.86 -11.44 -8.86
CA PRO A 100 12.39 -11.70 -10.21
C PRO A 100 11.28 -11.97 -11.21
N GLY A 101 11.45 -11.47 -12.43
CA GLY A 101 10.48 -11.63 -13.48
C GLY A 101 10.49 -10.46 -14.44
N ARG A 102 9.48 -10.44 -15.30
CA ARG A 102 9.37 -9.47 -16.38
C ARG A 102 9.36 -8.02 -15.90
N TYR A 103 8.76 -7.78 -14.74
CA TYR A 103 8.58 -6.42 -14.24
C TYR A 103 9.55 -6.04 -13.11
N LEU A 104 10.59 -6.85 -12.90
CA LEU A 104 11.60 -6.57 -11.89
C LEU A 104 12.16 -5.15 -12.06
N GLY A 105 12.19 -4.40 -10.96
CA GLY A 105 12.71 -3.04 -10.95
C GLY A 105 11.71 -1.97 -11.32
N SER A 106 10.53 -2.36 -11.82
CA SER A 106 9.49 -1.39 -12.16
C SER A 106 8.89 -0.74 -10.92
N THR A 107 8.39 0.48 -11.06
CA THR A 107 7.81 1.22 -9.95
C THR A 107 6.31 1.40 -10.13
N TRP A 108 5.59 1.39 -9.02
CA TRP A 108 4.14 1.40 -9.01
C TRP A 108 3.61 2.14 -7.80
N TRP A 109 2.35 2.55 -7.89
CA TRP A 109 1.63 3.11 -6.77
C TRP A 109 0.58 2.13 -6.30
N ILE A 110 0.54 1.83 -5.01
CA ILE A 110 -0.42 0.89 -4.46
C ILE A 110 -1.06 1.45 -3.19
N ASP A 111 -2.25 0.94 -2.91
CA ASP A 111 -2.95 1.23 -1.66
C ASP A 111 -2.24 0.52 -0.51
N GLY A 112 -2.10 1.21 0.62
CA GLY A 112 -1.41 0.63 1.77
C GLY A 112 -2.07 -0.63 2.32
N ASN A 113 -3.35 -0.83 2.04
CA ASN A 113 -4.04 -2.04 2.46
C ASN A 113 -3.66 -3.27 1.62
N ALA A 114 -2.92 -3.08 0.54
CA ALA A 114 -2.46 -4.18 -0.30
C ALA A 114 -1.31 -4.97 0.32
N PHE A 115 -0.65 -4.43 1.33
CA PHE A 115 0.45 -5.15 1.98
C PHE A 115 -0.05 -6.30 2.84
N SER A 116 0.69 -7.39 2.82
CA SER A 116 0.43 -8.54 3.70
C SER A 116 0.76 -8.18 5.14
N LYS A 117 0.01 -8.79 6.04
CA LYS A 117 0.26 -8.59 7.48
C LYS A 117 1.23 -9.61 8.02
#